data_aaad862a80143bbd64a564285f6e3785
#
_entry.id   aaad862a80143bbd64a564285f6e3785
#
_cell.length_a   1.000
_cell.length_b   1.000
_cell.length_c   1.000
_cell.angle_alpha   90.00
_cell.angle_beta   90.00
_cell.angle_gamma   90.00
#
_symmetry.space_group_name_H-M   'P 1'
#
loop_
_entity.id
_entity.type
_entity.pdbx_description
1 polymer ?
#
loop_
_entity_poly.entity_id
_entity_poly.type
_entity_poly.pdbx_seq_one_letter_code
_entity_poly.pdbx_strand_id
1 'polypeptide(L)'
;ARVTGVQTCALPIWTTAIAGNTVIGAMTDLVIAAGGSVLMSEVPGIPGCEHIVASRAVSREAGEQILGMVDELRAEFLRAHGQPIEAVNPTPGNKAGGITTLVEKAMGNIKKMGTSPVQGVLKLGERPPHPGLWIVDNRANGPDPVNLAGFAMAGASATVFSTGRGSPVGSPVMPVVKLTGNPHTYAKMPGLMDFNAGVVVDGADVGETGRALYDLLLEVAGGRPTRSEENGDYEFSIPYEEAR
;
A
#
# COMPACT_ATOMS: atom_id res chain seq x y z
N ALA A 1 -15.04 13.13 5.67
CA ALA A 1 -14.54 12.15 4.70
C ALA A 1 -13.74 11.11 5.47
N ARG A 2 -13.93 9.82 5.17
CA ARG A 2 -13.12 8.74 5.76
C ARG A 2 -11.79 8.65 5.01
N VAL A 3 -10.70 8.44 5.74
CA VAL A 3 -9.36 8.25 5.18
C VAL A 3 -8.99 6.78 5.31
N THR A 4 -8.47 6.17 4.26
CA THR A 4 -8.04 4.76 4.25
C THR A 4 -6.58 4.69 3.85
N GLY A 5 -5.75 4.03 4.66
CA GLY A 5 -4.38 3.69 4.31
C GLY A 5 -4.33 2.48 3.39
N VAL A 6 -3.43 2.45 2.43
CA VAL A 6 -3.20 1.32 1.53
C VAL A 6 -1.71 1.02 1.45
N GLN A 7 -1.33 -0.21 1.79
CA GLN A 7 0.06 -0.66 1.81
C GLN A 7 0.22 -2.10 1.32
N THR A 8 1.42 -2.41 0.83
CA THR A 8 1.87 -3.78 0.56
C THR A 8 3.09 -4.07 1.43
N CYS A 9 3.19 -5.26 2.00
CA CYS A 9 4.33 -5.66 2.82
C CYS A 9 5.61 -5.85 1.97
N ALA A 10 6.77 -5.83 2.63
CA ALA A 10 8.10 -5.91 2.02
C ALA A 10 8.38 -7.21 1.21
N LEU A 11 7.51 -8.22 1.27
CA LEU A 11 7.65 -9.49 0.57
C LEU A 11 6.52 -9.74 -0.45
N PRO A 12 6.23 -8.81 -1.38
CA PRO A 12 5.30 -9.08 -2.46
C PRO A 12 5.83 -10.22 -3.34
N ILE A 13 4.91 -11.02 -3.84
CA ILE A 13 5.14 -12.04 -4.86
C ILE A 13 4.28 -11.72 -6.09
N TRP A 14 4.46 -12.44 -7.20
CA TRP A 14 3.73 -12.13 -8.44
C TRP A 14 2.19 -12.09 -8.26
N THR A 15 1.61 -12.97 -7.43
CA THR A 15 0.15 -12.95 -7.15
C THR A 15 -0.29 -11.71 -6.37
N THR A 16 0.61 -11.10 -5.58
CA THR A 16 0.34 -9.81 -4.94
C THR A 16 0.11 -8.73 -5.99
N ALA A 17 0.94 -8.73 -7.04
CA ALA A 17 0.88 -7.74 -8.12
C ALA A 17 -0.39 -7.88 -8.98
N ILE A 18 -0.75 -9.11 -9.38
CA ILE A 18 -1.84 -9.34 -10.34
C ILE A 18 -3.22 -9.52 -9.69
N ALA A 19 -3.28 -9.97 -8.44
CA ALA A 19 -4.53 -10.18 -7.72
C ALA A 19 -4.66 -9.19 -6.54
N GLY A 20 -3.83 -9.28 -5.50
CA GLY A 20 -3.97 -8.45 -4.31
C GLY A 20 -4.03 -6.96 -4.61
N ASN A 21 -3.05 -6.44 -5.33
CA ASN A 21 -2.95 -5.00 -5.62
C ASN A 21 -4.02 -4.52 -6.62
N THR A 22 -4.43 -5.35 -7.59
CA THR A 22 -5.51 -4.98 -8.53
C THR A 22 -6.87 -4.90 -7.82
N VAL A 23 -7.14 -5.83 -6.90
CA VAL A 23 -8.35 -5.82 -6.07
C VAL A 23 -8.37 -4.59 -5.15
N ILE A 24 -7.22 -4.24 -4.53
CA ILE A 24 -7.10 -3.00 -3.76
C ILE A 24 -7.35 -1.79 -4.67
N GLY A 25 -6.85 -1.78 -5.89
CA GLY A 25 -7.07 -0.68 -6.83
C GLY A 25 -8.55 -0.48 -7.15
N ALA A 26 -9.30 -1.54 -7.38
CA ALA A 26 -10.74 -1.47 -7.59
C ALA A 26 -11.46 -0.95 -6.33
N MET A 27 -11.08 -1.40 -5.13
CA MET A 27 -11.58 -0.86 -3.85
C MET A 27 -11.21 0.62 -3.68
N THR A 28 -9.99 1.03 -4.05
CA THR A 28 -9.52 2.42 -3.99
C THR A 28 -10.44 3.35 -4.79
N ASP A 29 -10.76 2.98 -6.02
CA ASP A 29 -11.66 3.77 -6.87
C ASP A 29 -13.06 3.90 -6.24
N LEU A 30 -13.57 2.85 -5.59
CA LEU A 30 -14.86 2.89 -4.89
C LEU A 30 -14.84 3.82 -3.66
N VAL A 31 -13.76 3.80 -2.87
CA VAL A 31 -13.59 4.72 -1.73
C VAL A 31 -13.60 6.17 -2.21
N ILE A 32 -12.89 6.46 -3.29
CA ILE A 32 -12.79 7.82 -3.85
C ILE A 32 -14.13 8.25 -4.45
N ALA A 33 -14.82 7.38 -5.19
CA ALA A 33 -16.14 7.63 -5.74
C ALA A 33 -17.18 7.91 -4.65
N ALA A 34 -17.01 7.32 -3.46
CA ALA A 34 -17.84 7.59 -2.28
C ALA A 34 -17.42 8.88 -1.50
N GLY A 35 -16.50 9.69 -2.04
CA GLY A 35 -16.03 10.94 -1.42
C GLY A 35 -15.02 10.73 -0.29
N GLY A 36 -14.37 9.57 -0.22
CA GLY A 36 -13.31 9.26 0.72
C GLY A 36 -11.92 9.70 0.25
N SER A 37 -10.93 9.47 1.09
CA SER A 37 -9.51 9.63 0.75
C SER A 37 -8.78 8.30 0.86
N VAL A 38 -7.84 8.06 -0.05
CA VAL A 38 -6.93 6.92 0.00
C VAL A 38 -5.50 7.44 0.08
N LEU A 39 -4.75 6.93 1.06
CA LEU A 39 -3.34 7.21 1.30
C LEU A 39 -2.53 6.01 0.84
N MET A 40 -1.79 6.16 -0.24
CA MET A 40 -0.89 5.14 -0.76
C MET A 40 0.53 5.43 -0.28
N SER A 41 1.15 4.51 0.42
CA SER A 41 2.58 4.55 0.76
C SER A 41 3.39 3.57 -0.09
N GLU A 42 4.62 3.24 0.34
CA GLU A 42 5.54 2.35 -0.36
C GLU A 42 6.21 3.04 -1.57
N VAL A 43 6.69 4.26 -1.34
CA VAL A 43 7.44 5.04 -2.33
C VAL A 43 8.62 4.25 -2.94
N PRO A 44 9.38 3.42 -2.19
CA PRO A 44 10.43 2.56 -2.76
C PRO A 44 9.95 1.53 -3.80
N GLY A 45 8.65 1.36 -3.94
CA GLY A 45 8.01 0.54 -4.97
C GLY A 45 7.50 1.35 -6.19
N ILE A 46 7.86 2.62 -6.35
CA ILE A 46 7.45 3.46 -7.50
C ILE A 46 8.57 3.59 -8.55
N PRO A 47 9.88 3.61 -8.19
CA PRO A 47 10.95 3.82 -9.17
C PRO A 47 10.86 2.88 -10.38
N GLY A 48 10.99 3.47 -11.59
CA GLY A 48 10.78 2.81 -12.88
C GLY A 48 9.37 2.97 -13.46
N CYS A 49 8.38 3.40 -12.64
CA CYS A 49 7.02 3.69 -13.07
C CYS A 49 6.53 5.08 -12.63
N GLU A 50 7.41 5.94 -12.12
CA GLU A 50 7.10 7.30 -11.66
C GLU A 50 6.40 8.14 -12.72
N HIS A 51 6.79 8.01 -13.98
CA HIS A 51 6.18 8.71 -15.10
C HIS A 51 4.71 8.33 -15.33
N ILE A 52 4.35 7.06 -15.08
CA ILE A 52 2.95 6.59 -15.17
C ILE A 52 2.13 7.21 -14.04
N VAL A 53 2.69 7.26 -12.83
CA VAL A 53 2.01 7.85 -11.67
C VAL A 53 1.86 9.36 -11.86
N ALA A 54 2.92 10.05 -12.29
CA ALA A 54 2.90 11.49 -12.55
C ALA A 54 1.93 11.89 -13.67
N SER A 55 1.79 11.06 -14.72
CA SER A 55 0.80 11.31 -15.79
C SER A 55 -0.65 11.25 -15.34
N ARG A 56 -0.92 10.67 -14.17
CA ARG A 56 -2.25 10.59 -13.55
C ARG A 56 -2.49 11.71 -12.53
N ALA A 57 -1.54 12.61 -12.34
CA ALA A 57 -1.69 13.72 -11.40
C ALA A 57 -2.77 14.71 -11.89
N VAL A 58 -3.50 15.33 -10.94
CA VAL A 58 -4.55 16.32 -11.23
C VAL A 58 -4.00 17.64 -11.77
N SER A 59 -2.71 17.90 -11.57
CA SER A 59 -2.03 19.09 -12.06
C SER A 59 -0.59 18.79 -12.41
N ARG A 60 0.05 19.71 -13.15
CA ARG A 60 1.47 19.64 -13.47
C ARG A 60 2.32 19.67 -12.21
N GLU A 61 1.98 20.51 -11.26
CA GLU A 61 2.70 20.67 -9.99
C GLU A 61 2.67 19.38 -9.17
N ALA A 62 1.52 18.70 -9.10
CA ALA A 62 1.40 17.40 -8.44
C ALA A 62 2.24 16.33 -9.16
N GLY A 63 2.30 16.36 -10.49
CA GLY A 63 3.16 15.48 -11.27
C GLY A 63 4.64 15.71 -11.01
N GLU A 64 5.07 16.97 -10.96
CA GLU A 64 6.45 17.37 -10.64
C GLU A 64 6.84 16.98 -9.20
N GLN A 65 5.93 17.09 -8.23
CA GLN A 65 6.15 16.61 -6.87
C GLN A 65 6.40 15.08 -6.82
N ILE A 66 5.63 14.31 -7.58
CA ILE A 66 5.80 12.84 -7.64
C ILE A 66 7.17 12.48 -8.22
N LEU A 67 7.56 13.12 -9.32
CA LEU A 67 8.87 12.88 -9.94
C LEU A 67 10.00 13.28 -9.00
N GLY A 68 9.94 14.48 -8.40
CA GLY A 68 10.92 14.98 -7.45
C GLY A 68 11.08 14.08 -6.24
N MET A 69 9.98 13.56 -5.67
CA MET A 69 9.99 12.61 -4.56
C MET A 69 10.78 11.34 -4.91
N VAL A 70 10.61 10.80 -6.12
CA VAL A 70 11.34 9.60 -6.54
C VAL A 70 12.82 9.89 -6.81
N ASP A 71 13.15 11.05 -7.38
CA ASP A 71 14.54 11.46 -7.59
C ASP A 71 15.26 11.66 -6.24
N GLU A 72 14.61 12.27 -5.27
CA GLU A 72 15.14 12.42 -3.91
C GLU A 72 15.33 11.06 -3.23
N LEU A 73 14.38 10.12 -3.37
CA LEU A 73 14.53 8.74 -2.87
C LEU A 73 15.80 8.09 -3.44
N ARG A 74 16.01 8.17 -4.76
CA ARG A 74 17.21 7.60 -5.40
C ARG A 74 18.49 8.22 -4.86
N ALA A 75 18.51 9.55 -4.71
CA ALA A 75 19.66 10.27 -4.18
C ALA A 75 19.94 9.92 -2.71
N GLU A 76 18.91 9.84 -1.87
CA GLU A 76 19.05 9.45 -0.47
C GLU A 76 19.50 8.00 -0.32
N PHE A 77 18.93 7.10 -1.10
CA PHE A 77 19.30 5.69 -1.08
C PHE A 77 20.78 5.49 -1.49
N LEU A 78 21.22 6.17 -2.55
CA LEU A 78 22.60 6.12 -3.01
C LEU A 78 23.56 6.65 -1.95
N ARG A 79 23.22 7.76 -1.26
CA ARG A 79 24.03 8.31 -0.16
C ARG A 79 24.12 7.34 1.03
N ALA A 80 23.01 6.73 1.39
CA ALA A 80 22.94 5.84 2.57
C ALA A 80 23.60 4.48 2.34
N HIS A 81 23.52 3.93 1.13
CA HIS A 81 23.92 2.56 0.83
C HIS A 81 25.10 2.43 -0.12
N GLY A 82 25.59 3.53 -0.72
CA GLY A 82 26.72 3.53 -1.67
C GLY A 82 26.39 2.86 -3.02
N GLN A 83 25.14 2.50 -3.28
CA GLN A 83 24.70 1.88 -4.52
C GLN A 83 23.23 2.28 -4.84
N PRO A 84 22.83 2.27 -6.13
CA PRO A 84 21.47 2.64 -6.52
C PRO A 84 20.45 1.64 -6.00
N ILE A 85 19.21 2.09 -5.77
CA ILE A 85 18.10 1.25 -5.29
C ILE A 85 17.82 0.07 -6.22
N GLU A 86 18.03 0.24 -7.51
CA GLU A 86 17.86 -0.78 -8.54
C GLU A 86 18.81 -1.98 -8.37
N ALA A 87 19.93 -1.81 -7.68
CA ALA A 87 20.89 -2.88 -7.41
C ALA A 87 20.42 -3.85 -6.33
N VAL A 88 19.57 -3.39 -5.40
CA VAL A 88 19.11 -4.16 -4.23
C VAL A 88 17.61 -4.47 -4.21
N ASN A 89 16.84 -3.78 -5.02
CA ASN A 89 15.40 -3.96 -5.15
C ASN A 89 15.06 -4.41 -6.59
N PRO A 90 14.40 -5.55 -6.83
CA PRO A 90 13.74 -6.45 -5.87
C PRO A 90 14.71 -7.25 -4.99
N THR A 91 14.26 -7.52 -3.76
CA THR A 91 15.01 -8.35 -2.81
C THR A 91 15.09 -9.81 -3.28
N PRO A 92 16.02 -10.64 -2.74
CA PRO A 92 16.04 -12.07 -3.04
C PRO A 92 14.70 -12.76 -2.79
N GLY A 93 13.95 -12.35 -1.76
CA GLY A 93 12.61 -12.87 -1.46
C GLY A 93 11.56 -12.51 -2.52
N ASN A 94 11.64 -11.31 -3.11
CA ASN A 94 10.78 -10.92 -4.22
C ASN A 94 11.10 -11.76 -5.48
N LYS A 95 12.38 -11.95 -5.78
CA LYS A 95 12.85 -12.75 -6.93
C LYS A 95 12.42 -14.21 -6.79
N ALA A 96 12.58 -14.81 -5.61
CA ALA A 96 12.08 -16.15 -5.32
C ALA A 96 10.54 -16.25 -5.43
N GLY A 97 9.83 -15.14 -5.28
CA GLY A 97 8.37 -15.02 -5.47
C GLY A 97 7.97 -14.61 -6.90
N GLY A 98 8.89 -14.66 -7.88
CA GLY A 98 8.61 -14.42 -9.30
C GLY A 98 8.65 -12.97 -9.76
N ILE A 99 9.12 -12.03 -8.93
CA ILE A 99 9.34 -10.61 -9.31
C ILE A 99 10.83 -10.41 -9.58
N THR A 100 11.22 -10.22 -10.82
CA THR A 100 12.62 -10.26 -11.24
C THR A 100 13.25 -8.88 -11.41
N THR A 101 12.46 -7.87 -11.74
CA THR A 101 12.93 -6.49 -11.98
C THR A 101 12.23 -5.48 -11.09
N LEU A 102 12.86 -4.31 -10.89
CA LEU A 102 12.25 -3.20 -10.15
C LEU A 102 10.99 -2.67 -10.87
N VAL A 103 11.01 -2.62 -12.20
CA VAL A 103 9.87 -2.18 -13.01
C VAL A 103 8.67 -3.12 -12.82
N GLU A 104 8.87 -4.43 -12.83
CA GLU A 104 7.79 -5.41 -12.54
C GLU A 104 7.21 -5.19 -11.14
N LYS A 105 8.08 -4.97 -10.15
CA LYS A 105 7.64 -4.66 -8.79
C LYS A 105 6.83 -3.36 -8.73
N ALA A 106 7.33 -2.30 -9.39
CA ALA A 106 6.67 -1.01 -9.44
C ALA A 106 5.33 -1.07 -10.17
N MET A 107 5.28 -1.73 -11.32
CA MET A 107 4.02 -1.96 -12.07
C MET A 107 2.97 -2.69 -11.21
N GLY A 108 3.39 -3.68 -10.43
CA GLY A 108 2.52 -4.34 -9.46
C GLY A 108 2.07 -3.41 -8.34
N ASN A 109 3.00 -2.60 -7.81
CA ASN A 109 2.74 -1.71 -6.70
C ASN A 109 1.73 -0.61 -7.04
N ILE A 110 1.87 0.07 -8.18
CA ILE A 110 1.00 1.18 -8.60
C ILE A 110 -0.44 0.71 -8.91
N LYS A 111 -0.69 -0.59 -9.09
CA LYS A 111 -2.04 -1.14 -9.32
C LYS A 111 -3.00 -0.87 -8.16
N LYS A 112 -2.50 -0.85 -6.92
CA LYS A 112 -3.34 -0.55 -5.74
C LYS A 112 -3.89 0.88 -5.69
N MET A 113 -3.36 1.75 -6.56
CA MET A 113 -3.86 3.12 -6.73
C MET A 113 -5.15 3.19 -7.59
N GLY A 114 -5.62 2.08 -8.15
CA GLY A 114 -6.76 2.06 -9.07
C GLY A 114 -6.52 2.91 -10.32
N THR A 115 -7.58 3.56 -10.79
CA THR A 115 -7.58 4.45 -11.96
C THR A 115 -7.75 5.93 -11.59
N SER A 116 -8.02 6.22 -10.33
CA SER A 116 -8.30 7.58 -9.84
C SER A 116 -7.11 8.52 -10.03
N PRO A 117 -7.37 9.82 -10.29
CA PRO A 117 -6.32 10.83 -10.39
C PRO A 117 -5.60 11.02 -9.04
N VAL A 118 -4.27 11.21 -9.11
CA VAL A 118 -3.43 11.48 -7.94
C VAL A 118 -3.47 12.96 -7.59
N GLN A 119 -3.86 13.29 -6.36
CA GLN A 119 -4.01 14.67 -5.91
C GLN A 119 -2.67 15.36 -5.62
N GLY A 120 -1.67 14.59 -5.18
CA GLY A 120 -0.34 15.09 -4.85
C GLY A 120 0.38 14.18 -3.86
N VAL A 121 1.42 14.72 -3.23
CA VAL A 121 2.27 14.05 -2.26
C VAL A 121 2.08 14.68 -0.89
N LEU A 122 1.92 13.86 0.14
CA LEU A 122 1.85 14.23 1.55
C LEU A 122 3.09 13.75 2.29
N LYS A 123 3.50 14.44 3.31
CA LYS A 123 4.49 13.92 4.28
C LYS A 123 3.88 12.82 5.12
N LEU A 124 4.72 11.96 5.67
CA LEU A 124 4.25 10.93 6.59
C LEU A 124 3.53 11.55 7.80
N GLY A 125 2.30 11.14 8.05
CA GLY A 125 1.44 11.69 9.12
C GLY A 125 0.68 12.96 8.74
N GLU A 126 0.89 13.52 7.57
CA GLU A 126 0.15 14.69 7.09
C GLU A 126 -1.26 14.30 6.65
N ARG A 127 -2.25 15.11 7.05
CA ARG A 127 -3.66 14.88 6.70
C ARG A 127 -3.96 15.36 5.28
N PRO A 128 -4.72 14.58 4.49
CA PRO A 128 -5.16 15.04 3.18
C PRO A 128 -6.06 16.27 3.32
N PRO A 129 -5.78 17.36 2.58
CA PRO A 129 -6.55 18.60 2.68
C PRO A 129 -7.96 18.48 2.11
N HIS A 130 -8.18 17.50 1.23
CA HIS A 130 -9.48 17.18 0.62
C HIS A 130 -9.55 15.72 0.21
N PRO A 131 -10.74 15.18 -0.11
CA PRO A 131 -10.90 13.81 -0.60
C PRO A 131 -10.10 13.54 -1.87
N GLY A 132 -9.68 12.28 -2.05
CA GLY A 132 -8.98 11.81 -3.25
C GLY A 132 -7.86 10.84 -2.95
N LEU A 133 -7.09 10.50 -3.99
CA LEU A 133 -5.93 9.63 -3.92
C LEU A 133 -4.67 10.45 -3.65
N TRP A 134 -3.97 10.16 -2.57
CA TRP A 134 -2.74 10.83 -2.16
C TRP A 134 -1.59 9.83 -2.01
N ILE A 135 -0.39 10.25 -2.41
CA ILE A 135 0.83 9.50 -2.11
C ILE A 135 1.42 10.03 -0.81
N VAL A 136 1.75 9.13 0.10
CA VAL A 136 2.44 9.48 1.35
C VAL A 136 3.92 9.22 1.18
N ASP A 137 4.72 10.26 1.30
CA ASP A 137 6.17 10.16 1.22
C ASP A 137 6.73 9.48 2.48
N ASN A 138 7.08 8.22 2.33
CA ASN A 138 7.72 7.39 3.35
C ASN A 138 9.15 6.99 2.94
N ARG A 139 9.88 7.88 2.30
CA ARG A 139 11.25 7.62 1.77
C ARG A 139 12.21 7.06 2.82
N ALA A 140 12.04 7.45 4.07
CA ALA A 140 12.81 6.90 5.20
C ALA A 140 12.68 5.37 5.33
N ASN A 141 11.82 4.73 4.53
CA ASN A 141 11.65 3.29 4.41
C ASN A 141 11.65 2.56 5.77
N GLY A 142 10.86 3.10 6.67
CA GLY A 142 10.63 2.46 7.96
C GLY A 142 9.92 1.12 7.79
N PRO A 143 9.97 0.24 8.80
CA PRO A 143 9.22 -1.00 8.83
C PRO A 143 7.71 -0.73 8.73
N ASP A 144 6.93 -1.77 8.37
CA ASP A 144 5.47 -1.67 8.21
C ASP A 144 4.75 -0.93 9.36
N PRO A 145 5.10 -1.13 10.66
CA PRO A 145 4.50 -0.39 11.77
C PRO A 145 4.68 1.13 11.71
N VAL A 146 5.78 1.62 11.15
CA VAL A 146 6.01 3.09 10.95
C VAL A 146 4.99 3.67 9.97
N ASN A 147 4.75 2.95 8.88
CA ASN A 147 3.76 3.39 7.88
C ASN A 147 2.33 3.36 8.45
N LEU A 148 1.99 2.31 9.22
CA LEU A 148 0.69 2.24 9.89
C LEU A 148 0.50 3.40 10.89
N ALA A 149 1.53 3.72 11.67
CA ALA A 149 1.50 4.87 12.57
C ALA A 149 1.34 6.19 11.78
N GLY A 150 2.04 6.36 10.66
CA GLY A 150 1.90 7.51 9.77
C GLY A 150 0.49 7.66 9.22
N PHE A 151 -0.15 6.57 8.80
CA PHE A 151 -1.56 6.60 8.36
C PHE A 151 -2.51 6.98 9.49
N ALA A 152 -2.32 6.44 10.69
CA ALA A 152 -3.12 6.80 11.85
C ALA A 152 -2.97 8.29 12.20
N MET A 153 -1.74 8.83 12.17
CA MET A 153 -1.46 10.26 12.36
C MET A 153 -2.16 11.13 11.29
N ALA A 154 -2.18 10.67 10.04
CA ALA A 154 -2.89 11.31 8.94
C ALA A 154 -4.42 11.24 9.07
N GLY A 155 -4.94 10.53 10.07
CA GLY A 155 -6.36 10.38 10.34
C GLY A 155 -7.03 9.25 9.56
N ALA A 156 -6.26 8.24 9.12
CA ALA A 156 -6.84 7.05 8.54
C ALA A 156 -7.71 6.32 9.56
N SER A 157 -8.91 5.91 9.13
CA SER A 157 -9.86 5.16 9.94
C SER A 157 -9.70 3.64 9.81
N ALA A 158 -8.98 3.18 8.81
CA ALA A 158 -8.58 1.80 8.60
C ALA A 158 -7.42 1.74 7.60
N THR A 159 -6.67 0.64 7.60
CA THR A 159 -5.68 0.34 6.57
C THR A 159 -5.99 -1.00 5.90
N VAL A 160 -5.83 -1.06 4.59
CA VAL A 160 -5.83 -2.30 3.81
C VAL A 160 -4.39 -2.69 3.51
N PHE A 161 -4.00 -3.87 3.95
CA PHE A 161 -2.62 -4.35 3.93
C PHE A 161 -2.49 -5.62 3.11
N SER A 162 -1.81 -5.53 1.97
CA SER A 162 -1.58 -6.69 1.08
C SER A 162 -0.28 -7.41 1.42
N THR A 163 -0.32 -8.73 1.50
CA THR A 163 0.87 -9.56 1.75
C THR A 163 0.88 -10.80 0.87
N GLY A 164 2.05 -11.17 0.36
CA GLY A 164 2.23 -12.38 -0.44
C GLY A 164 2.44 -13.63 0.41
N ARG A 165 3.13 -13.50 1.55
CA ARG A 165 3.55 -14.62 2.40
C ARG A 165 2.90 -14.65 3.79
N GLY A 166 2.07 -13.68 4.09
CA GLY A 166 1.52 -13.45 5.43
C GLY A 166 2.34 -12.44 6.23
N SER A 167 1.68 -11.74 7.14
CA SER A 167 2.29 -10.81 8.08
C SER A 167 1.44 -10.75 9.34
N PRO A 168 2.04 -10.82 10.54
CA PRO A 168 1.32 -10.63 11.80
C PRO A 168 1.01 -9.16 12.09
N VAL A 169 1.51 -8.22 11.26
CA VAL A 169 1.40 -6.80 11.54
C VAL A 169 -0.05 -6.36 11.79
N GLY A 170 -0.26 -5.59 12.83
CA GLY A 170 -1.49 -4.95 13.22
C GLY A 170 -1.21 -3.55 13.75
N SER A 171 -2.21 -2.88 14.30
CA SER A 171 -2.03 -1.55 14.89
C SER A 171 -2.96 -1.40 16.11
N PRO A 172 -2.48 -0.81 17.22
CA PRO A 172 -3.28 -0.60 18.42
C PRO A 172 -4.29 0.56 18.29
N VAL A 173 -4.20 1.36 17.23
CA VAL A 173 -4.95 2.61 17.09
C VAL A 173 -5.81 2.68 15.82
N MET A 174 -5.71 1.66 14.95
CA MET A 174 -6.41 1.65 13.67
C MET A 174 -6.55 0.20 13.18
N PRO A 175 -7.75 -0.25 12.77
CA PRO A 175 -7.93 -1.59 12.19
C PRO A 175 -7.08 -1.78 10.93
N VAL A 176 -6.50 -2.98 10.80
CA VAL A 176 -5.68 -3.38 9.64
C VAL A 176 -6.34 -4.58 8.98
N VAL A 177 -6.99 -4.34 7.84
CA VAL A 177 -7.59 -5.39 7.00
C VAL A 177 -6.48 -6.04 6.18
N LYS A 178 -6.11 -7.26 6.53
CA LYS A 178 -5.07 -8.02 5.82
C LYS A 178 -5.65 -8.87 4.71
N LEU A 179 -5.07 -8.75 3.51
CA LEU A 179 -5.43 -9.58 2.36
C LEU A 179 -4.22 -10.21 1.70
N THR A 180 -4.45 -11.29 0.99
CA THR A 180 -3.44 -11.89 0.13
C THR A 180 -4.01 -12.21 -1.26
N GLY A 181 -3.19 -12.01 -2.29
CA GLY A 181 -3.46 -12.47 -3.65
C GLY A 181 -3.03 -13.92 -3.87
N ASN A 182 -2.49 -14.61 -2.85
CA ASN A 182 -2.04 -15.99 -2.94
C ASN A 182 -3.04 -16.95 -2.28
N PRO A 183 -3.77 -17.78 -3.03
CA PRO A 183 -4.74 -18.73 -2.48
C PRO A 183 -4.13 -19.68 -1.44
N HIS A 184 -2.87 -20.11 -1.66
CA HIS A 184 -2.18 -21.01 -0.73
C HIS A 184 -1.86 -20.32 0.61
N THR A 185 -1.45 -19.04 0.58
CA THR A 185 -1.21 -18.25 1.81
C THR A 185 -2.51 -18.08 2.58
N TYR A 186 -3.60 -17.76 1.88
CA TYR A 186 -4.91 -17.66 2.52
C TYR A 186 -5.35 -18.96 3.19
N ALA A 187 -5.24 -20.09 2.47
CA ALA A 187 -5.63 -21.39 3.00
C ALA A 187 -4.78 -21.83 4.20
N LYS A 188 -3.48 -21.47 4.24
CA LYS A 188 -2.57 -21.83 5.33
C LYS A 188 -2.69 -20.93 6.56
N MET A 189 -3.16 -19.70 6.39
CA MET A 189 -3.18 -18.68 7.44
C MET A 189 -4.57 -18.03 7.62
N PRO A 190 -5.64 -18.83 7.78
CA PRO A 190 -7.01 -18.29 7.86
C PRO A 190 -7.22 -17.40 9.11
N GLY A 191 -6.41 -17.58 10.15
CA GLY A 191 -6.43 -16.75 11.36
C GLY A 191 -5.69 -15.42 11.24
N LEU A 192 -4.95 -15.19 10.13
CA LEU A 192 -4.21 -13.95 9.91
C LEU A 192 -4.77 -13.09 8.78
N MET A 193 -5.56 -13.66 7.87
CA MET A 193 -6.04 -12.99 6.67
C MET A 193 -7.53 -12.68 6.77
N ASP A 194 -7.90 -11.44 6.57
CA ASP A 194 -9.30 -11.01 6.54
C ASP A 194 -9.95 -11.27 5.17
N PHE A 195 -9.14 -11.25 4.08
CA PHE A 195 -9.69 -11.30 2.74
C PHE A 195 -8.81 -12.12 1.77
N ASN A 196 -9.46 -12.93 0.93
CA ASN A 196 -8.82 -13.71 -0.13
C ASN A 196 -8.99 -13.01 -1.49
N ALA A 197 -8.00 -12.22 -1.91
CA ALA A 197 -7.96 -11.68 -3.25
C ALA A 197 -7.45 -12.70 -4.29
N GLY A 198 -6.92 -13.85 -3.83
CA GLY A 198 -6.39 -14.91 -4.69
C GLY A 198 -7.44 -15.57 -5.58
N VAL A 199 -8.73 -15.42 -5.29
CA VAL A 199 -9.83 -15.88 -6.16
C VAL A 199 -9.74 -15.30 -7.58
N VAL A 200 -9.10 -14.14 -7.75
CA VAL A 200 -8.85 -13.53 -9.07
C VAL A 200 -7.88 -14.37 -9.91
N VAL A 201 -6.94 -15.08 -9.29
CA VAL A 201 -6.04 -16.01 -9.99
C VAL A 201 -6.82 -17.18 -10.58
N ASP A 202 -7.92 -17.57 -9.94
CA ASP A 202 -8.82 -18.64 -10.36
C ASP A 202 -9.94 -18.13 -11.30
N GLY A 203 -9.88 -16.87 -11.75
CA GLY A 203 -10.75 -16.29 -12.76
C GLY A 203 -11.92 -15.46 -12.25
N ALA A 204 -11.98 -15.15 -10.95
CA ALA A 204 -12.97 -14.21 -10.43
C ALA A 204 -12.75 -12.79 -10.98
N ASP A 205 -13.84 -12.04 -11.16
CA ASP A 205 -13.77 -10.65 -11.63
C ASP A 205 -13.12 -9.73 -10.59
N VAL A 206 -12.19 -8.88 -11.04
CA VAL A 206 -11.45 -7.95 -10.18
C VAL A 206 -12.37 -6.88 -9.59
N GLY A 207 -13.31 -6.37 -10.35
CA GLY A 207 -14.24 -5.32 -9.91
C GLY A 207 -15.20 -5.83 -8.84
N GLU A 208 -15.77 -7.03 -9.05
CA GLU A 208 -16.64 -7.70 -8.05
C GLU A 208 -15.86 -8.02 -6.78
N THR A 209 -14.63 -8.55 -6.91
CA THR A 209 -13.76 -8.84 -5.77
C THR A 209 -13.36 -7.55 -5.04
N GLY A 210 -13.08 -6.47 -5.77
CA GLY A 210 -12.81 -5.15 -5.20
C GLY A 210 -14.02 -4.56 -4.47
N ARG A 211 -15.23 -4.79 -4.98
CA ARG A 211 -16.48 -4.43 -4.31
C ARG A 211 -16.63 -5.18 -2.98
N ALA A 212 -16.40 -6.49 -2.98
CA ALA A 212 -16.44 -7.28 -1.76
C ALA A 212 -15.41 -6.83 -0.71
N LEU A 213 -14.20 -6.43 -1.14
CA LEU A 213 -13.20 -5.84 -0.24
C LEU A 213 -13.66 -4.47 0.30
N TYR A 214 -14.29 -3.64 -0.53
CA TYR A 214 -14.87 -2.37 -0.10
C TYR A 214 -15.97 -2.56 0.94
N ASP A 215 -16.86 -3.53 0.73
CA ASP A 215 -17.95 -3.84 1.67
C ASP A 215 -17.39 -4.33 3.02
N LEU A 216 -16.36 -5.20 3.00
CA LEU A 216 -15.63 -5.60 4.21
C LEU A 216 -15.01 -4.39 4.92
N LEU A 217 -14.39 -3.45 4.17
CA LEU A 217 -13.82 -2.23 4.75
C LEU A 217 -14.90 -1.38 5.45
N LEU A 218 -16.11 -1.31 4.90
CA LEU A 218 -17.23 -0.62 5.52
C LEU A 218 -17.71 -1.31 6.80
N GLU A 219 -17.77 -2.65 6.81
CA GLU A 219 -18.10 -3.43 8.01
C GLU A 219 -17.07 -3.20 9.13
N VAL A 220 -15.77 -3.25 8.80
CA VAL A 220 -14.68 -2.96 9.75
C VAL A 220 -14.77 -1.52 10.26
N ALA A 221 -15.03 -0.56 9.39
CA ALA A 221 -15.26 0.82 9.79
C ALA A 221 -16.54 1.00 10.63
N GLY A 222 -17.45 0.05 10.58
CA GLY A 222 -18.66 -0.07 11.39
C GLY A 222 -18.46 -0.78 12.73
N GLY A 223 -17.25 -1.30 12.99
CA GLY A 223 -16.90 -1.96 14.25
C GLY A 223 -16.72 -3.48 14.19
N ARG A 224 -16.75 -4.08 12.99
CA ARG A 224 -16.35 -5.47 12.83
C ARG A 224 -14.85 -5.59 13.12
N PRO A 225 -14.40 -6.47 14.04
CA PRO A 225 -12.98 -6.66 14.31
C PRO A 225 -12.28 -7.30 13.10
N THR A 226 -11.03 -6.91 12.90
CA THR A 226 -10.11 -7.58 11.97
C THR A 226 -9.42 -8.77 12.66
N ARG A 227 -8.79 -9.67 11.87
CA ARG A 227 -7.99 -10.76 12.42
C ARG A 227 -6.82 -10.26 13.28
N SER A 228 -6.25 -9.11 12.93
CA SER A 228 -5.20 -8.48 13.76
C SER A 228 -5.73 -8.11 15.15
N GLU A 229 -6.92 -7.52 15.21
CA GLU A 229 -7.55 -7.15 16.48
C GLU A 229 -7.96 -8.39 17.28
N GLU A 230 -8.54 -9.41 16.63
CA GLU A 230 -8.90 -10.69 17.28
C GLU A 230 -7.68 -11.40 17.89
N ASN A 231 -6.52 -11.33 17.21
CA ASN A 231 -5.28 -11.96 17.66
C ASN A 231 -4.52 -11.11 18.70
N GLY A 232 -4.83 -9.81 18.83
CA GLY A 232 -4.03 -8.88 19.63
C GLY A 232 -2.70 -8.51 18.96
N ASP A 233 -2.64 -8.50 17.63
CA ASP A 233 -1.46 -8.11 16.85
C ASP A 233 -1.34 -6.58 16.89
N TYR A 234 -0.60 -6.03 17.86
CA TYR A 234 -0.47 -4.60 18.10
C TYR A 234 0.99 -4.16 18.00
N GLU A 235 1.51 -4.13 16.80
CA GLU A 235 2.83 -3.56 16.55
C GLU A 235 2.73 -2.04 16.41
N PHE A 236 3.62 -1.33 17.11
CA PHE A 236 3.66 0.13 17.07
C PHE A 236 5.10 0.62 16.94
N SER A 237 5.30 1.57 16.05
CA SER A 237 6.57 2.27 15.88
C SER A 237 6.30 3.74 15.57
N ILE A 238 6.97 4.64 16.27
CA ILE A 238 6.84 6.07 16.01
C ILE A 238 7.81 6.44 14.89
N PRO A 239 7.34 7.05 13.79
CA PRO A 239 8.24 7.61 12.79
C PRO A 239 9.07 8.73 13.41
N TYR A 240 10.37 8.72 13.16
CA TYR A 240 11.28 9.79 13.59
C TYR A 240 12.14 10.23 12.41
N GLU A 241 12.41 11.52 12.32
CA GLU A 241 13.46 12.04 11.46
C GLU A 241 14.74 12.13 12.28
N GLU A 242 15.83 11.54 11.78
CA GLU A 242 17.15 11.81 12.38
C GLU A 242 17.44 13.29 12.21
N ALA A 243 17.80 13.95 13.31
CA ALA A 243 18.26 15.34 13.26
C ALA A 243 19.50 15.39 12.36
N ARG A 244 19.39 16.07 11.24
CA ARG A 244 20.47 16.29 10.26
C ARG A 244 21.40 17.38 10.75
#